data_e48d3822ccefa115cb183fcc67f145d8
#
_entry.id   e48d3822ccefa115cb183fcc67f145d8
#
_cell.length_a   1.000
_cell.length_b   1.000
_cell.length_c   1.000
_cell.angle_alpha   90.00
_cell.angle_beta   90.00
_cell.angle_gamma   90.00
#
_symmetry.space_group_name_H-M   'P 1'
#
loop_
_entity.id
_entity.type
_entity.pdbx_description
1 polymer ?
#
loop_
_entity_poly.entity_id
_entity_poly.type
_entity_poly.pdbx_seq_one_letter_code
_entity_poly.pdbx_strand_id
1 'polypeptide(L)'
;MILSEDISCVEFPQLSLAVYGCSYHSREIKEAKYDNAFAGNKQRYEILIAHGGDEKHIPIQRNKIKALGYDYVALGHIHKPQVFQEEGAAYAGALEPIDKNDVGPHGYVRGEMDDKGCRVWLVPDAEREYVHMDVEIDKAMTGHSARERIKAQIKERGVQNLYKITLKGFRDPDILF
;
A
#
# COMPACT_ATOMS: atom_id res chain seq x y z
N MET A 1 -11.40 21.02 2.06
CA MET A 1 -10.27 21.95 1.80
C MET A 1 -9.43 21.35 0.70
N ILE A 2 -8.98 22.15 -0.27
CA ILE A 2 -8.09 21.72 -1.35
C ILE A 2 -6.74 22.39 -1.07
N LEU A 3 -5.68 21.62 -0.99
CA LEU A 3 -4.32 22.15 -0.88
C LEU A 3 -3.89 22.78 -2.22
N SER A 4 -2.94 23.69 -2.17
CA SER A 4 -2.33 24.26 -3.38
C SER A 4 -1.42 23.24 -4.09
N GLU A 5 -0.90 23.60 -5.27
CA GLU A 5 0.12 22.81 -5.97
C GLU A 5 1.46 22.82 -5.23
N ASP A 6 1.72 23.88 -4.48
CA ASP A 6 2.86 23.99 -3.59
C ASP A 6 2.54 23.44 -2.20
N ILE A 7 3.58 22.99 -1.49
CA ILE A 7 3.42 22.48 -0.13
C ILE A 7 2.93 23.61 0.77
N SER A 8 1.78 23.37 1.38
CA SER A 8 1.12 24.30 2.30
C SER A 8 0.84 23.63 3.64
N CYS A 9 0.55 24.43 4.66
CA CYS A 9 0.29 23.95 6.01
C CYS A 9 -1.10 24.38 6.46
N VAL A 10 -1.79 23.45 7.11
CA VAL A 10 -3.06 23.71 7.81
C VAL A 10 -2.89 23.36 9.26
N GLU A 11 -3.24 24.28 10.13
CA GLU A 11 -3.10 24.13 11.57
C GLU A 11 -4.45 23.77 12.22
N PHE A 12 -4.40 22.85 13.17
CA PHE A 12 -5.50 22.45 14.05
C PHE A 12 -5.08 22.69 15.51
N PRO A 13 -5.12 23.94 15.99
CA PRO A 13 -4.60 24.29 17.32
C PRO A 13 -5.25 23.50 18.46
N GLN A 14 -6.55 23.19 18.35
CA GLN A 14 -7.28 22.38 19.34
C GLN A 14 -6.75 20.96 19.48
N LEU A 15 -5.99 20.47 18.47
CA LEU A 15 -5.34 19.15 18.47
C LEU A 15 -3.82 19.28 18.63
N SER A 16 -3.30 20.51 18.76
CA SER A 16 -1.86 20.78 18.71
C SER A 16 -1.19 20.17 17.47
N LEU A 17 -1.86 20.21 16.32
CA LEU A 17 -1.48 19.52 15.09
C LEU A 17 -1.33 20.48 13.92
N ALA A 18 -0.26 20.33 13.15
CA ALA A 18 -0.07 20.93 11.84
C ALA A 18 0.02 19.85 10.76
N VAL A 19 -0.71 20.02 9.67
CA VAL A 19 -0.73 19.10 8.54
C VAL A 19 -0.24 19.80 7.29
N TYR A 20 0.80 19.24 6.70
CA TYR A 20 1.44 19.73 5.50
C TYR A 20 1.10 18.85 4.30
N GLY A 21 1.11 19.42 3.12
CA GLY A 21 0.93 18.69 1.88
C GLY A 21 0.68 19.58 0.69
N CYS A 22 0.58 18.98 -0.48
CA CYS A 22 0.17 19.64 -1.72
C CYS A 22 -0.83 18.78 -2.51
N SER A 23 -1.60 19.42 -3.37
CA SER A 23 -2.48 18.72 -4.30
C SER A 23 -1.70 18.12 -5.47
N TYR A 24 -2.06 16.91 -5.86
CA TYR A 24 -1.55 16.30 -7.07
C TYR A 24 -2.34 16.87 -8.26
N HIS A 25 -1.66 17.52 -9.20
CA HIS A 25 -2.30 18.36 -10.21
C HIS A 25 -2.01 17.97 -11.66
N SER A 26 -1.17 16.95 -11.88
CA SER A 26 -0.77 16.52 -13.22
C SER A 26 -0.69 15.00 -13.30
N ARG A 27 -0.77 14.46 -14.52
CA ARG A 27 -0.63 13.02 -14.75
C ARG A 27 0.74 12.48 -14.32
N GLU A 28 1.80 13.26 -14.55
CA GLU A 28 3.17 12.93 -14.15
C GLU A 28 3.79 14.15 -13.50
N ILE A 29 4.45 13.97 -12.36
CA ILE A 29 5.24 15.00 -11.68
C ILE A 29 6.59 14.38 -11.32
N LYS A 30 7.61 14.72 -12.07
CA LYS A 30 8.97 14.16 -11.91
C LYS A 30 9.82 14.92 -10.90
N GLU A 31 9.35 16.08 -10.47
CA GLU A 31 10.01 16.88 -9.45
C GLU A 31 9.89 16.19 -8.09
N ALA A 32 11.00 16.08 -7.37
CA ALA A 32 11.04 15.54 -6.01
C ALA A 32 10.58 16.60 -4.98
N LYS A 33 9.31 17.02 -5.06
CA LYS A 33 8.74 18.12 -4.28
C LYS A 33 8.95 18.01 -2.76
N TYR A 34 9.02 16.77 -2.25
CA TYR A 34 9.13 16.54 -0.81
C TYR A 34 10.56 16.49 -0.29
N ASP A 35 11.60 16.50 -1.14
CA ASP A 35 13.00 16.37 -0.72
C ASP A 35 13.48 17.47 0.24
N ASN A 36 12.87 18.66 0.18
CA ASN A 36 13.17 19.80 1.01
C ASN A 36 11.94 20.33 1.78
N ALA A 37 10.92 19.52 1.91
CA ALA A 37 9.68 19.85 2.61
C ALA A 37 9.82 19.63 4.11
N PHE A 38 10.65 20.42 4.77
CA PHE A 38 10.90 20.27 6.21
C PHE A 38 9.68 20.70 7.04
N ALA A 39 9.49 20.04 8.18
CA ALA A 39 8.52 20.40 9.20
C ALA A 39 8.79 21.83 9.70
N GLY A 40 7.73 22.61 9.88
CA GLY A 40 7.81 24.03 10.20
C GLY A 40 7.79 24.36 11.69
N ASN A 41 7.65 23.35 12.56
CA ASN A 41 7.51 23.49 14.02
C ASN A 41 6.38 24.45 14.45
N LYS A 42 5.25 24.41 13.73
CA LYS A 42 4.10 25.28 13.99
C LYS A 42 3.21 24.79 15.12
N GLN A 43 3.15 23.47 15.29
CA GLN A 43 2.38 22.82 16.33
C GLN A 43 3.21 21.72 17.03
N ARG A 44 2.69 21.16 18.11
CA ARG A 44 3.34 20.06 18.85
C ARG A 44 3.54 18.82 17.96
N TYR A 45 2.54 18.50 17.13
CA TYR A 45 2.57 17.38 16.21
C TYR A 45 2.52 17.88 14.78
N GLU A 46 3.35 17.31 13.92
CA GLU A 46 3.44 17.69 12.52
C GLU A 46 3.35 16.47 11.60
N ILE A 47 2.41 16.51 10.67
CA ILE A 47 2.16 15.43 9.71
C ILE A 47 2.36 15.95 8.29
N LEU A 48 3.07 15.18 7.47
CA LEU A 48 3.09 15.40 6.02
C LEU A 48 2.15 14.39 5.34
N ILE A 49 1.24 14.89 4.49
CA ILE A 49 0.46 14.07 3.56
C ILE A 49 1.09 14.21 2.18
N ALA A 50 1.54 13.09 1.63
CA ALA A 50 2.25 13.05 0.36
C ALA A 50 1.68 11.99 -0.57
N HIS A 51 1.57 12.32 -1.87
CA HIS A 51 1.16 11.37 -2.91
C HIS A 51 2.29 11.22 -3.93
N GLY A 52 2.85 10.02 -4.05
CA GLY A 52 3.96 9.74 -4.95
C GLY A 52 4.77 8.53 -4.51
N GLY A 53 5.98 8.40 -5.06
CA GLY A 53 6.91 7.33 -4.64
C GLY A 53 7.65 6.64 -5.76
N ASP A 54 7.29 6.86 -7.03
CA ASP A 54 8.06 6.39 -8.18
C ASP A 54 8.63 7.57 -9.00
N GLU A 55 9.42 7.26 -10.01
CA GLU A 55 10.13 8.26 -10.82
C GLU A 55 9.23 9.23 -11.59
N LYS A 56 7.96 8.86 -11.83
CA LYS A 56 6.98 9.65 -12.59
C LYS A 56 5.99 10.38 -11.71
N HIS A 57 5.85 9.95 -10.47
CA HIS A 57 4.81 10.40 -9.56
C HIS A 57 5.42 10.91 -8.26
N ILE A 58 5.99 12.09 -8.30
CA ILE A 58 6.73 12.77 -7.23
C ILE A 58 7.66 11.79 -6.50
N PRO A 59 8.91 11.64 -6.96
CA PRO A 59 9.86 10.72 -6.35
C PRO A 59 10.02 10.98 -4.85
N ILE A 60 9.94 9.92 -4.05
CA ILE A 60 10.10 9.98 -2.60
C ILE A 60 11.25 9.04 -2.21
N GLN A 61 12.30 9.60 -1.63
CA GLN A 61 13.44 8.83 -1.13
C GLN A 61 13.21 8.48 0.33
N ARG A 62 12.93 7.20 0.61
CA ARG A 62 12.64 6.70 1.95
C ARG A 62 13.69 7.12 3.00
N ASN A 63 14.97 7.05 2.67
CA ASN A 63 16.06 7.42 3.55
C ASN A 63 16.10 8.91 3.93
N LYS A 64 15.40 9.78 3.19
CA LYS A 64 15.29 11.21 3.48
C LYS A 64 14.10 11.56 4.37
N ILE A 65 13.08 10.70 4.44
CA ILE A 65 11.81 11.00 5.14
C ILE A 65 12.07 11.44 6.59
N LYS A 66 12.89 10.68 7.32
CA LYS A 66 13.19 10.98 8.72
C LYS A 66 13.83 12.35 8.94
N ALA A 67 14.66 12.80 7.99
CA ALA A 67 15.34 14.08 8.06
C ALA A 67 14.41 15.28 7.83
N LEU A 68 13.19 15.06 7.30
CA LEU A 68 12.21 16.13 7.11
C LEU A 68 11.63 16.64 8.44
N GLY A 69 11.72 15.85 9.53
CA GLY A 69 11.36 16.26 10.88
C GLY A 69 9.89 16.15 11.23
N TYR A 70 9.07 15.49 10.41
CA TYR A 70 7.67 15.21 10.74
C TYR A 70 7.55 14.06 11.76
N ASP A 71 6.53 14.13 12.61
CA ASP A 71 6.16 13.00 13.50
C ASP A 71 5.60 11.82 12.71
N TYR A 72 4.88 12.12 11.61
CA TYR A 72 4.35 11.09 10.71
C TYR A 72 4.27 11.58 9.27
N VAL A 73 4.58 10.69 8.32
CA VAL A 73 4.42 10.93 6.88
C VAL A 73 3.41 9.93 6.30
N ALA A 74 2.22 10.42 5.98
CA ALA A 74 1.16 9.67 5.34
C ALA A 74 1.37 9.64 3.83
N LEU A 75 1.68 8.48 3.28
CA LEU A 75 1.98 8.28 1.86
C LEU A 75 0.81 7.65 1.11
N GLY A 76 0.49 8.19 -0.06
CA GLY A 76 -0.42 7.62 -1.05
C GLY A 76 0.30 7.28 -2.34
N HIS A 77 -0.41 6.70 -3.32
CA HIS A 77 0.04 6.25 -4.63
C HIS A 77 0.31 4.73 -4.71
N ILE A 78 1.10 4.17 -3.82
CA ILE A 78 1.38 2.74 -3.82
C ILE A 78 0.20 1.99 -3.20
N HIS A 79 -0.42 1.08 -3.97
CA HIS A 79 -1.64 0.38 -3.55
C HIS A 79 -1.38 -0.70 -2.50
N LYS A 80 -0.18 -1.25 -2.46
CA LYS A 80 0.22 -2.22 -1.44
C LYS A 80 0.56 -1.51 -0.14
N PRO A 81 -0.10 -1.85 1.00
CA PRO A 81 0.22 -1.27 2.30
C PRO A 81 1.67 -1.55 2.71
N GLN A 82 2.35 -0.52 3.22
CA GLN A 82 3.73 -0.63 3.70
C GLN A 82 3.93 0.30 4.90
N VAL A 83 4.39 -0.24 6.02
CA VAL A 83 4.67 0.54 7.22
C VAL A 83 6.18 0.65 7.42
N PHE A 84 6.68 1.86 7.56
CA PHE A 84 8.08 2.22 7.77
C PHE A 84 8.22 2.87 9.15
N GLN A 85 8.20 2.02 10.19
CA GLN A 85 8.14 2.50 11.58
C GLN A 85 9.36 3.35 11.97
N GLU A 86 10.56 3.00 11.48
CA GLU A 86 11.79 3.72 11.79
C GLU A 86 11.83 5.12 11.17
N GLU A 87 11.18 5.30 10.02
CA GLU A 87 11.07 6.58 9.32
C GLU A 87 9.84 7.38 9.74
N GLY A 88 8.93 6.80 10.53
CA GLY A 88 7.67 7.42 10.90
C GLY A 88 6.75 7.62 9.70
N ALA A 89 6.69 6.65 8.78
CA ALA A 89 5.92 6.78 7.54
C ALA A 89 5.15 5.52 7.18
N ALA A 90 4.09 5.67 6.39
CA ALA A 90 3.39 4.52 5.81
C ALA A 90 2.70 4.86 4.48
N TYR A 91 2.75 3.93 3.54
CA TYR A 91 1.75 3.84 2.47
C TYR A 91 0.53 3.12 3.02
N ALA A 92 -0.61 3.80 3.07
CA ALA A 92 -1.86 3.17 3.52
C ALA A 92 -2.32 2.07 2.56
N GLY A 93 -1.93 2.17 1.31
CA GLY A 93 -2.37 1.27 0.27
C GLY A 93 -3.81 1.54 -0.18
N ALA A 94 -4.38 0.60 -0.89
CA ALA A 94 -5.79 0.58 -1.21
C ALA A 94 -6.56 -0.18 -0.10
N LEU A 95 -7.78 0.26 0.21
CA LEU A 95 -8.62 -0.40 1.22
C LEU A 95 -8.95 -1.85 0.81
N GLU A 96 -9.25 -2.05 -0.46
CA GLU A 96 -9.39 -3.35 -1.12
C GLU A 96 -8.30 -3.49 -2.19
N PRO A 97 -7.80 -4.71 -2.49
CA PRO A 97 -6.80 -4.90 -3.53
C PRO A 97 -7.37 -4.56 -4.91
N ILE A 98 -6.67 -3.75 -5.69
CA ILE A 98 -7.11 -3.25 -6.99
C ILE A 98 -6.55 -4.08 -8.14
N ASP A 99 -5.31 -4.57 -7.99
CA ASP A 99 -4.58 -5.30 -9.03
C ASP A 99 -4.12 -6.67 -8.53
N LYS A 100 -3.96 -7.62 -9.46
CA LYS A 100 -3.47 -8.97 -9.17
C LYS A 100 -2.08 -9.03 -8.49
N ASN A 101 -1.34 -7.93 -8.50
CA ASN A 101 -0.03 -7.82 -7.83
C ASN A 101 -0.16 -7.26 -6.41
N ASP A 102 -1.34 -6.76 -6.03
CA ASP A 102 -1.64 -6.28 -4.68
C ASP A 102 -1.93 -7.47 -3.76
N VAL A 103 -0.93 -8.33 -3.59
CA VAL A 103 -1.03 -9.58 -2.81
C VAL A 103 -0.87 -9.31 -1.33
N GLY A 104 -1.69 -9.98 -0.51
CA GLY A 104 -1.65 -9.93 0.94
C GLY A 104 -2.70 -9.00 1.54
N PRO A 105 -2.64 -8.74 2.85
CA PRO A 105 -3.69 -8.00 3.56
C PRO A 105 -3.75 -6.55 3.11
N HIS A 106 -4.98 -6.06 2.93
CA HIS A 106 -5.33 -4.67 2.65
C HIS A 106 -6.23 -4.15 3.76
N GLY A 107 -6.39 -2.85 3.84
CA GLY A 107 -7.14 -2.18 4.89
C GLY A 107 -6.67 -0.74 5.05
N TYR A 108 -6.54 -0.29 6.28
CA TYR A 108 -6.12 1.08 6.57
C TYR A 108 -4.96 1.12 7.58
N VAL A 109 -4.23 2.21 7.57
CA VAL A 109 -3.19 2.47 8.58
C VAL A 109 -3.81 3.24 9.74
N ARG A 110 -3.65 2.71 10.94
CA ARG A 110 -3.95 3.38 12.20
C ARG A 110 -2.66 3.79 12.88
N GLY A 111 -2.70 4.92 13.60
CA GLY A 111 -1.56 5.39 14.36
C GLY A 111 -1.95 6.03 15.68
N GLU A 112 -1.00 6.10 16.59
CA GLU A 112 -1.07 6.81 17.86
C GLU A 112 0.17 7.70 17.98
N MET A 113 -0.03 8.94 18.38
CA MET A 113 1.02 9.94 18.57
C MET A 113 0.99 10.45 20.00
N ASP A 114 2.14 10.42 20.66
CA ASP A 114 2.33 10.94 22.02
C ASP A 114 3.72 11.56 22.19
N ASP A 115 4.10 11.92 23.40
CA ASP A 115 5.42 12.50 23.69
C ASP A 115 6.60 11.53 23.46
N LYS A 116 6.33 10.25 23.27
CA LYS A 116 7.33 9.24 22.96
C LYS A 116 7.52 9.00 21.47
N GLY A 117 6.67 9.62 20.64
CA GLY A 117 6.72 9.56 19.19
C GLY A 117 5.43 9.01 18.56
N CYS A 118 5.54 8.61 17.29
CA CYS A 118 4.44 8.07 16.51
C CYS A 118 4.60 6.56 16.31
N ARG A 119 3.52 5.81 16.53
CA ARG A 119 3.41 4.40 16.20
C ARG A 119 2.29 4.21 15.21
N VAL A 120 2.57 3.48 14.12
CA VAL A 120 1.61 3.22 13.06
C VAL A 120 1.57 1.73 12.73
N TRP A 121 0.39 1.22 12.37
CA TRP A 121 0.22 -0.17 11.97
C TRP A 121 -0.91 -0.33 10.98
N LEU A 122 -0.81 -1.35 10.13
CA LEU A 122 -1.89 -1.76 9.26
C LEU A 122 -2.97 -2.46 10.08
N VAL A 123 -4.22 -2.05 9.86
CA VAL A 123 -5.41 -2.77 10.31
C VAL A 123 -6.00 -3.45 9.07
N PRO A 124 -5.90 -4.78 8.95
CA PRO A 124 -6.54 -5.50 7.86
C PRO A 124 -8.06 -5.35 7.97
N ASP A 125 -8.70 -4.91 6.88
CA ASP A 125 -10.14 -4.64 6.83
C ASP A 125 -10.75 -5.02 5.48
N ALA A 126 -9.94 -5.44 4.51
CA ALA A 126 -10.39 -5.87 3.20
C ALA A 126 -11.23 -7.17 3.31
N GLU A 127 -12.33 -7.23 2.57
CA GLU A 127 -13.19 -8.42 2.51
C GLU A 127 -12.55 -9.57 1.72
N ARG A 128 -11.57 -9.25 0.84
CA ARG A 128 -10.89 -10.23 -0.02
C ARG A 128 -9.42 -9.87 -0.23
N GLU A 129 -8.65 -10.86 -0.61
CA GLU A 129 -7.25 -10.71 -0.98
C GLU A 129 -6.99 -11.26 -2.38
N TYR A 130 -5.98 -10.73 -3.07
CA TYR A 130 -5.38 -11.43 -4.20
C TYR A 130 -4.41 -12.50 -3.71
N VAL A 131 -4.63 -13.72 -4.15
CA VAL A 131 -3.81 -14.88 -3.80
C VAL A 131 -3.17 -15.44 -5.06
N HIS A 132 -1.85 -15.50 -5.10
CA HIS A 132 -1.15 -16.26 -6.13
C HIS A 132 -1.08 -17.72 -5.69
N MET A 133 -1.61 -18.62 -6.53
CA MET A 133 -1.72 -20.03 -6.23
C MET A 133 -1.12 -20.87 -7.34
N ASP A 134 -0.08 -21.62 -7.02
CA ASP A 134 0.49 -22.62 -7.92
C ASP A 134 -0.19 -23.95 -7.70
N VAL A 135 -0.62 -24.59 -8.77
CA VAL A 135 -1.27 -25.89 -8.76
C VAL A 135 -0.42 -26.86 -9.59
N GLU A 136 0.16 -27.82 -8.90
CA GLU A 136 0.95 -28.87 -9.55
C GLU A 136 0.04 -29.80 -10.35
N ILE A 137 0.39 -30.03 -11.60
CA ILE A 137 -0.25 -30.99 -12.51
C ILE A 137 0.74 -32.07 -12.95
N ASP A 138 0.24 -33.26 -13.15
CA ASP A 138 0.99 -34.41 -13.63
C ASP A 138 0.36 -35.02 -14.89
N LYS A 139 1.09 -35.94 -15.52
CA LYS A 139 0.68 -36.57 -16.79
C LYS A 139 -0.62 -37.37 -16.69
N ALA A 140 -0.99 -37.84 -15.51
CA ALA A 140 -2.22 -38.63 -15.30
C ALA A 140 -3.44 -37.74 -15.05
N MET A 141 -3.24 -36.43 -14.83
CA MET A 141 -4.34 -35.53 -14.53
C MET A 141 -5.17 -35.18 -15.76
N THR A 142 -6.46 -35.28 -15.58
CA THR A 142 -7.48 -34.78 -16.53
C THR A 142 -7.88 -33.35 -16.16
N GLY A 143 -8.51 -32.64 -17.08
CA GLY A 143 -9.07 -31.30 -16.78
C GLY A 143 -10.09 -31.33 -15.64
N HIS A 144 -10.81 -32.47 -15.46
CA HIS A 144 -11.71 -32.64 -14.32
C HIS A 144 -10.95 -32.71 -12.98
N SER A 145 -9.92 -33.56 -12.89
CA SER A 145 -9.14 -33.71 -11.66
C SER A 145 -8.36 -32.42 -11.30
N ALA A 146 -7.84 -31.72 -12.30
CA ALA A 146 -7.19 -30.43 -12.09
C ALA A 146 -8.18 -29.37 -11.53
N ARG A 147 -9.40 -29.32 -12.09
CA ARG A 147 -10.45 -28.42 -11.61
C ARG A 147 -10.85 -28.72 -10.17
N GLU A 148 -11.02 -29.99 -9.82
CA GLU A 148 -11.37 -30.37 -8.45
C GLU A 148 -10.22 -30.03 -7.47
N ARG A 149 -8.97 -30.22 -7.86
CA ARG A 149 -7.81 -29.78 -7.06
C ARG A 149 -7.80 -28.26 -6.84
N ILE A 150 -8.06 -27.49 -7.89
CA ILE A 150 -8.16 -26.01 -7.80
C ILE A 150 -9.28 -25.61 -6.83
N LYS A 151 -10.48 -26.20 -6.99
CA LYS A 151 -11.62 -25.90 -6.10
C LYS A 151 -11.33 -26.23 -4.64
N ALA A 152 -10.67 -27.36 -4.39
CA ALA A 152 -10.28 -27.73 -3.03
C ALA A 152 -9.35 -26.71 -2.39
N GLN A 153 -8.32 -26.26 -3.12
CA GLN A 153 -7.40 -25.25 -2.64
C GLN A 153 -8.06 -23.86 -2.44
N ILE A 154 -8.98 -23.49 -3.35
CA ILE A 154 -9.77 -22.25 -3.19
C ILE A 154 -10.64 -22.34 -1.93
N LYS A 155 -11.31 -23.48 -1.70
CA LYS A 155 -12.13 -23.68 -0.50
C LYS A 155 -11.34 -23.58 0.79
N GLU A 156 -10.12 -24.08 0.80
CA GLU A 156 -9.22 -24.03 1.95
C GLU A 156 -8.73 -22.60 2.23
N ARG A 157 -8.42 -21.81 1.17
CA ARG A 157 -7.86 -20.47 1.26
C ARG A 157 -8.89 -19.34 1.34
N GLY A 158 -10.16 -19.64 1.11
CA GLY A 158 -11.28 -18.70 1.17
C GLY A 158 -11.89 -18.38 -0.19
N VAL A 159 -13.16 -18.76 -0.35
CA VAL A 159 -13.91 -18.58 -1.61
C VAL A 159 -14.18 -17.12 -1.98
N GLN A 160 -14.05 -16.19 -1.03
CA GLN A 160 -14.20 -14.76 -1.24
C GLN A 160 -13.00 -14.12 -1.95
N ASN A 161 -11.83 -14.77 -1.92
CA ASN A 161 -10.59 -14.22 -2.44
C ASN A 161 -10.52 -14.26 -3.97
N LEU A 162 -9.63 -13.43 -4.52
CA LEU A 162 -9.31 -13.35 -5.94
C LEU A 162 -8.05 -14.16 -6.22
N TYR A 163 -8.10 -15.07 -7.19
CA TYR A 163 -7.01 -16.00 -7.43
C TYR A 163 -6.33 -15.79 -8.77
N LYS A 164 -5.01 -15.66 -8.74
CA LYS A 164 -4.15 -15.86 -9.91
C LYS A 164 -3.60 -17.28 -9.82
N ILE A 165 -4.12 -18.17 -10.68
CA ILE A 165 -3.76 -19.58 -10.67
C ILE A 165 -2.73 -19.86 -11.75
N THR A 166 -1.62 -20.50 -11.39
CA THR A 166 -0.59 -20.97 -12.31
C THR A 166 -0.53 -22.49 -12.23
N LEU A 167 -0.77 -23.16 -13.35
CA LEU A 167 -0.56 -24.59 -13.44
C LEU A 167 0.92 -24.87 -13.69
N LYS A 168 1.53 -25.70 -12.85
CA LYS A 168 2.95 -26.10 -12.95
C LYS A 168 3.06 -27.59 -13.14
N GLY A 169 4.06 -28.04 -13.90
CA GLY A 169 4.29 -29.46 -14.16
C GLY A 169 4.09 -29.84 -15.63
N PHE A 170 3.78 -31.09 -15.86
CA PHE A 170 3.65 -31.65 -17.21
C PHE A 170 2.29 -32.25 -17.41
N ARG A 171 1.65 -31.96 -18.53
CA ARG A 171 0.43 -32.61 -18.95
C ARG A 171 0.71 -33.60 -20.08
N ASP A 172 -0.09 -34.66 -20.16
CA ASP A 172 -0.13 -35.51 -21.33
C ASP A 172 -0.88 -34.76 -22.46
N PRO A 173 -0.30 -34.59 -23.66
CA PRO A 173 -0.95 -33.92 -24.77
C PRO A 173 -2.22 -34.64 -25.26
N ASP A 174 -2.33 -35.96 -25.06
CA ASP A 174 -3.46 -36.76 -25.48
C ASP A 174 -4.63 -36.74 -24.48
N ILE A 175 -4.43 -36.17 -23.29
CA ILE A 175 -5.47 -35.97 -22.28
C ILE A 175 -6.10 -34.59 -22.43
N LEU A 176 -7.41 -34.54 -22.65
CA LEU A 176 -8.19 -33.30 -22.68
C LEU A 176 -8.15 -32.59 -21.32
N PHE A 177 -7.74 -31.34 -21.33
CA PHE A 177 -7.57 -30.51 -20.15
C PHE A 177 -8.62 -29.38 -20.09
#